data_90fd4bf36743c019c68a478c6be40414
#
_entry.id   90fd4bf36743c019c68a478c6be40414
#
_cell.length_a   1.000
_cell.length_b   1.000
_cell.length_c   1.000
_cell.angle_alpha   90.00
_cell.angle_beta   90.00
_cell.angle_gamma   90.00
#
_symmetry.space_group_name_H-M   'P 1'
#
loop_
_entity.id
_entity.type
_entity.pdbx_description
1 polymer ?
#
loop_
_entity_poly.entity_id
_entity_poly.type
_entity_poly.pdbx_seq_one_letter_code
_entity_poly.pdbx_strand_id
1 'polypeptide(L)'
;MDLIYTDKNGIDKNIMPTYELDAAFGRDENDFECTIAIEDHCCAPQDRIYMKDSVSGKNKWTDIGGIIDQIKLNTESGDVMYSGRTWHGILEGKVLCPDAGQDYLVLSGEANTVLSGLITRMGLGTLFEAEDTDSKITIKSYQMDRYIGGYTGIRKMLKAVKAKLKMIYKSGKVQISAIPLVDYSQDKEWDSTQISAQISKNDFPTNHVICLGKGELKDRKVIHLYMDAKGKVSKTQTYFGIQEVTATYDNANTESEDELEQKGREMLEDAYAAANAMDVKFKNNEDYDIGDYVGTREYYTGIQIREEITKKIVKVNSNGISIECQIGE
;
A
#
# COMPACT_ATOMS: atom_id res chain seq x y z
N MET A 1 -2.91 -23.37 -11.39
CA MET A 1 -3.56 -22.16 -10.85
C MET A 1 -4.30 -21.52 -12.00
N ASP A 2 -5.55 -21.18 -11.80
CA ASP A 2 -6.44 -20.82 -12.90
C ASP A 2 -6.81 -19.33 -12.78
N LEU A 3 -6.81 -18.63 -13.90
CA LEU A 3 -7.40 -17.31 -14.03
C LEU A 3 -8.83 -17.49 -14.57
N ILE A 4 -9.81 -17.16 -13.75
CA ILE A 4 -11.22 -17.25 -14.09
C ILE A 4 -11.71 -15.89 -14.56
N TYR A 5 -12.48 -15.86 -15.63
CA TYR A 5 -13.19 -14.67 -16.06
C TYR A 5 -14.70 -14.83 -15.89
N THR A 6 -15.33 -13.74 -15.51
CA THR A 6 -16.77 -13.68 -15.27
C THR A 6 -17.42 -12.66 -16.20
N ASP A 7 -18.74 -12.59 -16.20
CA ASP A 7 -19.44 -11.45 -16.75
C ASP A 7 -19.37 -10.24 -15.78
N LYS A 8 -19.90 -9.11 -16.20
CA LYS A 8 -19.99 -7.89 -15.38
C LYS A 8 -20.78 -8.05 -14.08
N ASN A 9 -21.62 -9.07 -13.97
CA ASN A 9 -22.41 -9.37 -12.76
C ASN A 9 -21.69 -10.34 -11.84
N GLY A 10 -20.53 -10.88 -12.25
CA GLY A 10 -19.73 -11.81 -11.48
C GLY A 10 -20.13 -13.28 -11.65
N ILE A 11 -20.84 -13.62 -12.74
CA ILE A 11 -21.15 -14.99 -13.08
C ILE A 11 -19.95 -15.58 -13.82
N ASP A 12 -19.37 -16.64 -13.27
CA ASP A 12 -18.23 -17.34 -13.88
C ASP A 12 -18.60 -17.83 -15.29
N LYS A 13 -17.75 -17.48 -16.26
CA LYS A 13 -17.90 -17.92 -17.65
C LYS A 13 -16.99 -19.11 -17.93
N ASN A 14 -15.69 -18.96 -17.72
CA ASN A 14 -14.71 -20.01 -18.00
C ASN A 14 -13.35 -19.69 -17.35
N ILE A 15 -12.40 -20.61 -17.53
CA ILE A 15 -10.98 -20.42 -17.23
C ILE A 15 -10.32 -19.80 -18.47
N MET A 16 -9.48 -18.80 -18.28
CA MET A 16 -8.69 -18.18 -19.33
C MET A 16 -7.63 -19.18 -19.82
N PRO A 17 -7.52 -19.45 -21.12
CA PRO A 17 -6.69 -20.55 -21.59
C PRO A 17 -5.20 -20.29 -21.36
N THR A 18 -4.58 -19.48 -22.20
CA THR A 18 -3.18 -19.10 -22.06
C THR A 18 -3.12 -17.59 -21.83
N TYR A 19 -2.43 -17.16 -20.80
CA TYR A 19 -2.38 -15.76 -20.43
C TYR A 19 -1.04 -15.38 -19.81
N GLU A 20 -0.68 -14.11 -19.94
CA GLU A 20 0.32 -13.47 -19.14
C GLU A 20 -0.37 -12.42 -18.27
N LEU A 21 -0.10 -12.43 -16.97
CA LEU A 21 -0.70 -11.50 -16.00
C LEU A 21 0.43 -10.75 -15.28
N ASP A 22 0.30 -9.44 -15.21
CA ASP A 22 1.05 -8.56 -14.31
C ASP A 22 0.05 -7.78 -13.48
N ALA A 23 0.04 -8.00 -12.17
CA ALA A 23 -0.88 -7.35 -11.25
C ALA A 23 -0.11 -6.79 -10.07
N ALA A 24 -0.33 -5.52 -9.78
CA ALA A 24 0.25 -4.84 -8.62
C ALA A 24 -0.86 -4.27 -7.74
N PHE A 25 -0.66 -4.34 -6.43
CA PHE A 25 -1.60 -3.77 -5.47
C PHE A 25 -0.91 -3.44 -4.14
N GLY A 26 -1.45 -2.45 -3.44
CA GLY A 26 -0.91 -1.93 -2.20
C GLY A 26 -0.68 -0.42 -2.26
N ARG A 27 0.53 0.01 -1.95
CA ARG A 27 0.94 1.39 -2.09
C ARG A 27 1.21 1.70 -3.56
N ASP A 28 0.79 2.86 -4.03
CA ASP A 28 1.08 3.51 -5.32
C ASP A 28 0.43 2.86 -6.55
N GLU A 29 0.34 1.56 -6.63
CA GLU A 29 -0.12 0.83 -7.81
C GLU A 29 -1.21 -0.18 -7.43
N ASN A 30 -2.33 -0.16 -8.14
CA ASN A 30 -3.48 -1.00 -7.82
C ASN A 30 -4.24 -1.41 -9.09
N ASP A 31 -3.50 -1.90 -10.08
CA ASP A 31 -4.03 -2.29 -11.39
C ASP A 31 -3.45 -3.62 -11.87
N PHE A 32 -3.91 -4.05 -13.00
CA PHE A 32 -3.41 -5.25 -13.67
C PHE A 32 -3.39 -5.08 -15.18
N GLU A 33 -2.51 -5.83 -15.83
CA GLU A 33 -2.47 -6.10 -17.26
C GLU A 33 -2.50 -7.61 -17.50
N CYS A 34 -3.39 -8.07 -18.36
CA CYS A 34 -3.52 -9.47 -18.75
C CYS A 34 -3.51 -9.58 -20.27
N THR A 35 -2.50 -10.26 -20.81
CA THR A 35 -2.32 -10.44 -22.25
C THR A 35 -2.68 -11.87 -22.66
N ILE A 36 -3.44 -12.00 -23.74
CA ILE A 36 -3.84 -13.27 -24.35
C ILE A 36 -3.68 -13.21 -25.87
N ALA A 37 -3.67 -14.34 -26.54
CA ALA A 37 -3.72 -14.39 -27.99
C ALA A 37 -5.07 -13.86 -28.52
N ILE A 38 -5.09 -13.24 -29.69
CA ILE A 38 -6.28 -12.61 -30.26
C ILE A 38 -7.42 -13.61 -30.51
N GLU A 39 -7.10 -14.84 -30.92
CA GLU A 39 -8.04 -15.94 -31.13
C GLU A 39 -8.74 -16.39 -29.82
N ASP A 40 -8.11 -16.15 -28.68
CA ASP A 40 -8.64 -16.48 -27.35
C ASP A 40 -9.43 -15.32 -26.72
N HIS A 41 -9.68 -14.24 -27.46
CA HIS A 41 -10.43 -13.09 -26.94
C HIS A 41 -11.81 -13.48 -26.40
N CYS A 42 -12.03 -13.23 -25.11
CA CYS A 42 -13.19 -13.77 -24.39
C CYS A 42 -13.89 -12.80 -23.44
N CYS A 43 -13.28 -11.66 -23.13
CA CYS A 43 -13.80 -10.70 -22.15
C CYS A 43 -14.31 -9.41 -22.81
N ALA A 44 -15.25 -8.76 -22.13
CA ALA A 44 -15.77 -7.45 -22.47
C ALA A 44 -15.41 -6.41 -21.37
N PRO A 45 -15.52 -5.11 -21.66
CA PRO A 45 -15.39 -4.09 -20.61
C PRO A 45 -16.37 -4.34 -19.46
N GLN A 46 -15.91 -4.14 -18.21
CA GLN A 46 -16.60 -4.43 -16.96
C GLN A 46 -16.70 -5.92 -16.59
N ASP A 47 -16.28 -6.85 -17.43
CA ASP A 47 -16.07 -8.23 -17.01
C ASP A 47 -15.00 -8.27 -15.93
N ARG A 48 -15.00 -9.35 -15.13
CA ARG A 48 -14.07 -9.47 -14.00
C ARG A 48 -13.15 -10.63 -14.23
N ILE A 49 -11.94 -10.52 -13.70
CA ILE A 49 -10.99 -11.63 -13.63
C ILE A 49 -10.57 -11.85 -12.18
N TYR A 50 -10.31 -13.11 -11.82
CA TYR A 50 -9.78 -13.45 -10.52
C TYR A 50 -8.98 -14.75 -10.56
N MET A 51 -7.97 -14.87 -9.73
CA MET A 51 -7.18 -16.09 -9.60
C MET A 51 -7.80 -17.06 -8.60
N LYS A 52 -7.68 -18.35 -8.89
CA LYS A 52 -8.15 -19.43 -8.02
C LYS A 52 -7.18 -20.60 -8.04
N ASP A 53 -6.92 -21.16 -6.86
CA ASP A 53 -6.20 -22.41 -6.76
C ASP A 53 -7.19 -23.59 -6.79
N SER A 54 -7.44 -24.08 -7.99
CA SER A 54 -8.36 -25.20 -8.21
C SER A 54 -7.81 -26.56 -7.71
N VAL A 55 -6.51 -26.65 -7.45
CA VAL A 55 -5.84 -27.90 -7.06
C VAL A 55 -5.90 -28.10 -5.55
N SER A 56 -5.62 -27.07 -4.75
CA SER A 56 -5.59 -27.20 -3.27
C SER A 56 -6.95 -27.09 -2.62
N GLY A 57 -7.97 -26.60 -3.33
CA GLY A 57 -9.29 -26.31 -2.77
C GLY A 57 -9.32 -25.19 -1.73
N LYS A 58 -8.18 -24.54 -1.49
CA LYS A 58 -8.06 -23.38 -0.60
C LYS A 58 -8.38 -22.12 -1.38
N ASN A 59 -8.97 -21.13 -0.72
CA ASN A 59 -9.19 -19.79 -1.30
C ASN A 59 -7.89 -18.97 -1.36
N LYS A 60 -6.77 -19.61 -1.66
CA LYS A 60 -5.50 -18.98 -1.90
C LYS A 60 -5.57 -18.23 -3.22
N TRP A 61 -5.06 -17.01 -3.28
CA TRP A 61 -5.00 -16.16 -4.50
C TRP A 61 -6.30 -15.48 -4.94
N THR A 62 -7.42 -15.70 -4.27
CA THR A 62 -8.69 -15.04 -4.63
C THR A 62 -8.72 -13.56 -4.26
N ASP A 63 -7.70 -13.05 -3.59
CA ASP A 63 -7.40 -11.63 -3.41
C ASP A 63 -6.87 -10.98 -4.70
N ILE A 64 -6.34 -11.78 -5.63
CA ILE A 64 -5.81 -11.32 -6.92
C ILE A 64 -6.94 -11.35 -7.94
N GLY A 65 -7.32 -10.17 -8.41
CA GLY A 65 -8.35 -9.99 -9.41
C GLY A 65 -8.78 -8.54 -9.52
N GLY A 66 -9.68 -8.28 -10.48
CA GLY A 66 -10.12 -6.93 -10.75
C GLY A 66 -11.22 -6.85 -11.81
N ILE A 67 -11.49 -5.63 -12.25
CA ILE A 67 -12.45 -5.31 -13.31
C ILE A 67 -11.68 -4.83 -14.53
N ILE A 68 -12.06 -5.34 -15.71
CA ILE A 68 -11.51 -4.90 -16.99
C ILE A 68 -12.07 -3.52 -17.32
N ASP A 69 -11.22 -2.52 -17.30
CA ASP A 69 -11.57 -1.15 -17.66
C ASP A 69 -11.23 -0.84 -19.12
N GLN A 70 -10.19 -1.48 -19.68
CA GLN A 70 -9.71 -1.22 -21.03
C GLN A 70 -9.33 -2.53 -21.74
N ILE A 71 -9.58 -2.56 -23.05
CA ILE A 71 -9.15 -3.62 -23.96
C ILE A 71 -8.33 -2.98 -25.07
N LYS A 72 -7.09 -3.42 -25.23
CA LYS A 72 -6.21 -3.01 -26.34
C LYS A 72 -5.95 -4.20 -27.25
N LEU A 73 -6.10 -3.98 -28.53
CA LEU A 73 -5.83 -4.95 -29.58
C LEU A 73 -4.54 -4.55 -30.31
N ASN A 74 -3.62 -5.50 -30.44
CA ASN A 74 -2.45 -5.37 -31.28
C ASN A 74 -2.52 -6.41 -32.40
N THR A 75 -2.88 -5.98 -33.61
CA THR A 75 -3.00 -6.86 -34.77
C THR A 75 -1.66 -7.27 -35.37
N GLU A 76 -0.59 -6.57 -35.05
CA GLU A 76 0.75 -6.89 -35.51
C GLU A 76 1.37 -8.05 -34.71
N SER A 77 1.23 -8.03 -33.39
CA SER A 77 1.67 -9.14 -32.52
C SER A 77 0.62 -10.26 -32.39
N GLY A 78 -0.63 -9.99 -32.75
CA GLY A 78 -1.73 -10.95 -32.60
C GLY A 78 -2.22 -11.10 -31.15
N ASP A 79 -2.09 -10.05 -30.34
CA ASP A 79 -2.42 -10.09 -28.91
C ASP A 79 -3.56 -9.14 -28.56
N VAL A 80 -4.29 -9.52 -27.51
CA VAL A 80 -5.25 -8.67 -26.81
C VAL A 80 -4.78 -8.48 -25.38
N MET A 81 -4.69 -7.23 -24.93
CA MET A 81 -4.37 -6.87 -23.57
C MET A 81 -5.60 -6.32 -22.88
N TYR A 82 -5.99 -6.95 -21.78
CA TYR A 82 -6.97 -6.46 -20.83
C TYR A 82 -6.25 -5.73 -19.71
N SER A 83 -6.64 -4.51 -19.41
CA SER A 83 -6.12 -3.77 -18.27
C SER A 83 -7.25 -3.18 -17.45
N GLY A 84 -7.00 -3.01 -16.14
CA GLY A 84 -8.00 -2.45 -15.26
C GLY A 84 -7.58 -2.44 -13.80
N ARG A 85 -8.50 -1.98 -12.96
CA ARG A 85 -8.27 -1.84 -11.52
C ARG A 85 -8.39 -3.19 -10.82
N THR A 86 -7.44 -3.48 -9.94
CA THR A 86 -7.58 -4.57 -8.95
C THR A 86 -8.68 -4.25 -7.94
N TRP A 87 -9.04 -5.21 -7.08
CA TRP A 87 -9.99 -4.96 -5.98
C TRP A 87 -9.53 -3.80 -5.10
N HIS A 88 -8.24 -3.68 -4.85
CA HIS A 88 -7.61 -2.57 -4.12
C HIS A 88 -7.78 -1.25 -4.86
N GLY A 89 -7.56 -1.24 -6.18
CA GLY A 89 -7.70 -0.06 -7.03
C GLY A 89 -9.14 0.46 -7.12
N ILE A 90 -10.13 -0.43 -7.05
CA ILE A 90 -11.53 -0.03 -7.01
C ILE A 90 -11.87 0.68 -5.69
N LEU A 91 -11.33 0.20 -4.56
CA LEU A 91 -11.46 0.89 -3.28
C LEU A 91 -10.70 2.22 -3.28
N GLU A 92 -9.46 2.24 -3.80
CA GLU A 92 -8.62 3.44 -3.85
C GLU A 92 -9.20 4.54 -4.73
N GLY A 93 -9.90 4.16 -5.80
CA GLY A 93 -10.62 5.09 -6.67
C GLY A 93 -11.81 5.81 -6.03
N LYS A 94 -12.10 5.53 -4.75
CA LYS A 94 -13.10 6.24 -3.94
C LYS A 94 -12.40 7.13 -2.92
N VAL A 95 -12.99 8.30 -2.68
CA VAL A 95 -12.45 9.26 -1.71
C VAL A 95 -13.33 9.27 -0.47
N LEU A 96 -12.72 9.06 0.68
CA LEU A 96 -13.39 9.22 1.97
C LEU A 96 -13.28 10.68 2.42
N CYS A 97 -14.43 11.29 2.68
CA CYS A 97 -14.52 12.68 3.10
C CYS A 97 -15.38 12.79 4.36
N PRO A 98 -15.23 13.87 5.15
CA PRO A 98 -16.11 14.16 6.27
C PRO A 98 -17.57 14.30 5.85
N ASP A 99 -18.49 14.10 6.79
CA ASP A 99 -19.89 14.45 6.58
C ASP A 99 -20.07 15.97 6.49
N ALA A 100 -21.16 16.41 5.87
CA ALA A 100 -21.44 17.83 5.73
C ALA A 100 -21.47 18.52 7.10
N GLY A 101 -20.68 19.56 7.27
CA GLY A 101 -20.57 20.30 8.52
C GLY A 101 -19.68 19.67 9.59
N GLN A 102 -18.98 18.58 9.27
CA GLN A 102 -18.00 17.95 10.16
C GLN A 102 -16.58 18.21 9.65
N ASP A 103 -15.64 18.38 10.57
CA ASP A 103 -14.23 18.58 10.22
C ASP A 103 -13.57 17.27 9.76
N TYR A 104 -13.95 16.16 10.39
CA TYR A 104 -13.36 14.84 10.12
C TYR A 104 -14.41 13.73 10.11
N LEU A 105 -14.12 12.65 9.39
CA LEU A 105 -14.85 11.39 9.51
C LEU A 105 -14.24 10.59 10.67
N VAL A 106 -15.01 10.45 11.76
CA VAL A 106 -14.57 9.68 12.93
C VAL A 106 -15.30 8.35 12.96
N LEU A 107 -14.54 7.27 13.07
CA LEU A 107 -15.01 5.89 13.01
C LEU A 107 -14.76 5.17 14.33
N SER A 108 -15.75 4.40 14.79
CA SER A 108 -15.65 3.56 15.99
C SER A 108 -16.58 2.36 15.90
N GLY A 109 -16.23 1.26 16.54
CA GLY A 109 -17.03 0.05 16.58
C GLY A 109 -16.22 -1.21 16.27
N GLU A 110 -16.92 -2.31 16.06
CA GLU A 110 -16.34 -3.56 15.57
C GLU A 110 -15.85 -3.38 14.12
N ALA A 111 -14.67 -3.92 13.81
CA ALA A 111 -13.97 -3.56 12.57
C ALA A 111 -14.72 -3.98 11.29
N ASN A 112 -15.34 -5.17 11.23
CA ASN A 112 -16.11 -5.58 10.05
C ASN A 112 -17.38 -4.73 9.88
N THR A 113 -18.02 -4.33 10.97
CA THR A 113 -19.15 -3.40 10.95
C THR A 113 -18.73 -2.03 10.40
N VAL A 114 -17.57 -1.52 10.82
CA VAL A 114 -17.01 -0.27 10.29
C VAL A 114 -16.69 -0.39 8.80
N LEU A 115 -16.09 -1.51 8.37
CA LEU A 115 -15.83 -1.79 6.95
C LEU A 115 -17.13 -1.80 6.13
N SER A 116 -18.20 -2.44 6.62
CA SER A 116 -19.53 -2.45 5.98
C SER A 116 -20.08 -1.02 5.79
N GLY A 117 -19.95 -0.19 6.83
CA GLY A 117 -20.32 1.23 6.76
C GLY A 117 -19.52 2.01 5.71
N LEU A 118 -18.21 1.77 5.64
CA LEU A 118 -17.34 2.40 4.62
C LEU A 118 -17.69 1.95 3.20
N ILE A 119 -17.94 0.66 2.97
CA ILE A 119 -18.38 0.15 1.66
C ILE A 119 -19.70 0.81 1.24
N THR A 120 -20.64 0.93 2.15
CA THR A 120 -21.91 1.62 1.88
C THR A 120 -21.69 3.08 1.54
N ARG A 121 -20.85 3.78 2.31
CA ARG A 121 -20.49 5.18 2.08
C ARG A 121 -19.82 5.41 0.71
N MET A 122 -18.98 4.49 0.28
CA MET A 122 -18.34 4.53 -1.04
C MET A 122 -19.25 4.12 -2.20
N GLY A 123 -20.46 3.61 -1.93
CA GLY A 123 -21.41 3.13 -2.93
C GLY A 123 -20.95 1.83 -3.62
N LEU A 124 -20.14 1.00 -2.96
CA LEU A 124 -19.54 -0.20 -3.52
C LEU A 124 -20.25 -1.51 -3.13
N GLY A 125 -21.39 -1.46 -2.46
CA GLY A 125 -22.12 -2.64 -1.95
C GLY A 125 -22.60 -3.64 -3.00
N THR A 126 -22.60 -3.28 -4.27
CA THR A 126 -22.90 -4.21 -5.39
C THR A 126 -21.74 -5.18 -5.65
N LEU A 127 -20.52 -4.80 -5.34
CA LEU A 127 -19.30 -5.57 -5.58
C LEU A 127 -18.66 -6.07 -4.29
N PHE A 128 -18.60 -5.22 -3.25
CA PHE A 128 -17.95 -5.53 -1.98
C PHE A 128 -18.97 -5.84 -0.90
N GLU A 129 -18.58 -6.74 -0.01
CA GLU A 129 -19.37 -7.15 1.15
C GLU A 129 -18.45 -7.41 2.33
N ALA A 130 -18.71 -6.77 3.47
CA ALA A 130 -17.95 -7.08 4.68
C ALA A 130 -18.48 -8.38 5.32
N GLU A 131 -17.58 -9.18 5.89
CA GLU A 131 -17.98 -10.36 6.63
C GLU A 131 -18.87 -10.00 7.83
N ASP A 132 -19.97 -10.73 8.01
CA ASP A 132 -20.91 -10.54 9.14
C ASP A 132 -20.35 -11.05 10.47
N THR A 133 -19.26 -11.83 10.44
CA THR A 133 -18.64 -12.38 11.63
C THR A 133 -17.86 -11.32 12.40
N ASP A 134 -17.99 -11.34 13.73
CA ASP A 134 -17.22 -10.46 14.62
C ASP A 134 -15.71 -10.76 14.49
N SER A 135 -14.95 -9.78 13.98
CA SER A 135 -13.50 -9.87 13.79
C SER A 135 -12.70 -9.93 15.10
N LYS A 136 -13.33 -9.64 16.24
CA LYS A 136 -12.70 -9.42 17.56
C LYS A 136 -11.75 -8.22 17.61
N ILE A 137 -11.80 -7.37 16.59
CA ILE A 137 -11.00 -6.16 16.48
C ILE A 137 -11.91 -4.95 16.66
N THR A 138 -11.57 -4.08 17.61
CA THR A 138 -12.36 -2.90 17.92
C THR A 138 -11.60 -1.62 17.56
N ILE A 139 -12.23 -0.81 16.75
CA ILE A 139 -11.79 0.56 16.44
C ILE A 139 -12.42 1.47 17.52
N LYS A 140 -11.59 1.99 18.44
CA LYS A 140 -12.11 2.79 19.57
C LYS A 140 -12.57 4.18 19.14
N SER A 141 -11.73 4.88 18.41
CA SER A 141 -12.00 6.17 17.79
C SER A 141 -10.87 6.44 16.81
N TYR A 142 -11.18 6.42 15.53
CA TYR A 142 -10.21 6.70 14.48
C TYR A 142 -10.66 7.90 13.66
N GLN A 143 -9.86 8.93 13.64
CA GLN A 143 -10.08 10.11 12.81
C GLN A 143 -9.45 9.87 11.45
N MET A 144 -10.29 9.75 10.42
CA MET A 144 -9.85 9.55 9.05
C MET A 144 -9.21 10.84 8.50
N ASP A 145 -8.13 10.69 7.76
CA ASP A 145 -7.54 11.81 7.01
C ASP A 145 -8.56 12.37 6.02
N ARG A 146 -8.56 13.67 5.83
CA ARG A 146 -9.52 14.33 4.93
C ARG A 146 -9.18 14.01 3.48
N TYR A 147 -10.22 13.64 2.71
CA TYR A 147 -10.12 13.37 1.27
C TYR A 147 -9.08 12.31 0.91
N ILE A 148 -9.00 11.27 1.73
CA ILE A 148 -8.09 10.13 1.53
C ILE A 148 -8.71 9.09 0.60
N GLY A 149 -7.90 8.38 -0.18
CA GLY A 149 -8.32 7.21 -0.96
C GLY A 149 -8.91 6.13 -0.09
N GLY A 150 -9.93 5.42 -0.58
CA GLY A 150 -10.69 4.46 0.21
C GLY A 150 -9.83 3.32 0.75
N TYR A 151 -9.00 2.73 -0.10
CA TYR A 151 -8.10 1.65 0.31
C TYR A 151 -7.02 2.15 1.29
N THR A 152 -6.36 3.27 0.97
CA THR A 152 -5.35 3.89 1.82
C THR A 152 -5.92 4.25 3.20
N GLY A 153 -7.11 4.82 3.24
CA GLY A 153 -7.79 5.16 4.50
C GLY A 153 -8.14 3.94 5.34
N ILE A 154 -8.69 2.89 4.73
CA ILE A 154 -8.99 1.62 5.39
C ILE A 154 -7.70 0.99 5.94
N ARG A 155 -6.63 0.96 5.15
CA ARG A 155 -5.33 0.40 5.56
C ARG A 155 -4.76 1.12 6.78
N LYS A 156 -4.72 2.46 6.77
CA LYS A 156 -4.25 3.28 7.91
C LYS A 156 -5.10 3.03 9.17
N MET A 157 -6.43 2.97 9.02
CA MET A 157 -7.34 2.71 10.12
C MET A 157 -7.09 1.33 10.77
N LEU A 158 -6.98 0.28 9.96
CA LEU A 158 -6.72 -1.07 10.45
C LEU A 158 -5.33 -1.20 11.07
N LYS A 159 -4.30 -0.58 10.47
CA LYS A 159 -2.94 -0.54 11.02
C LYS A 159 -2.92 0.05 12.44
N ALA A 160 -3.71 1.09 12.70
CA ALA A 160 -3.80 1.72 14.03
C ALA A 160 -4.28 0.77 15.14
N VAL A 161 -5.01 -0.28 14.77
CA VAL A 161 -5.48 -1.35 15.68
C VAL A 161 -4.75 -2.68 15.47
N LYS A 162 -3.58 -2.66 14.83
CA LYS A 162 -2.75 -3.84 14.52
C LYS A 162 -3.50 -4.91 13.71
N ALA A 163 -4.26 -4.46 12.73
CA ALA A 163 -5.01 -5.29 11.80
C ALA A 163 -4.66 -4.96 10.35
N LYS A 164 -5.05 -5.85 9.44
CA LYS A 164 -4.94 -5.69 7.99
C LYS A 164 -6.27 -6.05 7.32
N LEU A 165 -6.44 -5.59 6.08
CA LEU A 165 -7.61 -5.91 5.25
C LEU A 165 -7.37 -7.22 4.51
N LYS A 166 -8.27 -8.18 4.71
CA LYS A 166 -8.33 -9.40 3.90
C LYS A 166 -9.43 -9.27 2.86
N MET A 167 -9.14 -9.70 1.64
CA MET A 167 -10.09 -9.75 0.54
C MET A 167 -10.18 -11.17 -0.03
N ILE A 168 -11.38 -11.61 -0.38
CA ILE A 168 -11.62 -12.90 -1.02
C ILE A 168 -12.73 -12.72 -2.05
N TYR A 169 -12.46 -13.00 -3.34
CA TYR A 169 -13.52 -13.02 -4.33
C TYR A 169 -14.28 -14.34 -4.25
N LYS A 170 -15.58 -14.27 -4.00
CA LYS A 170 -16.46 -15.43 -3.87
C LYS A 170 -17.87 -15.08 -4.29
N SER A 171 -18.49 -15.97 -5.08
CA SER A 171 -19.91 -15.85 -5.48
C SER A 171 -20.26 -14.50 -6.10
N GLY A 172 -19.39 -13.97 -6.94
CA GLY A 172 -19.60 -12.70 -7.63
C GLY A 172 -19.34 -11.45 -6.80
N LYS A 173 -18.87 -11.59 -5.57
CA LYS A 173 -18.54 -10.45 -4.68
C LYS A 173 -17.13 -10.57 -4.10
N VAL A 174 -16.57 -9.45 -3.72
CA VAL A 174 -15.33 -9.34 -2.94
C VAL A 174 -15.73 -9.27 -1.47
N GLN A 175 -15.58 -10.38 -0.76
CA GLN A 175 -15.72 -10.39 0.71
C GLN A 175 -14.50 -9.74 1.33
N ILE A 176 -14.72 -8.80 2.23
CA ILE A 176 -13.67 -8.10 2.97
C ILE A 176 -13.82 -8.34 4.46
N SER A 177 -12.71 -8.47 5.15
CA SER A 177 -12.69 -8.59 6.61
C SER A 177 -11.43 -8.00 7.22
N ALA A 178 -11.54 -7.56 8.46
CA ALA A 178 -10.39 -7.18 9.27
C ALA A 178 -9.82 -8.42 9.95
N ILE A 179 -8.53 -8.66 9.77
CA ILE A 179 -7.81 -9.73 10.45
C ILE A 179 -6.57 -9.18 11.17
N PRO A 180 -6.07 -9.83 12.23
CA PRO A 180 -4.81 -9.41 12.85
C PRO A 180 -3.67 -9.43 11.84
N LEU A 181 -2.80 -8.41 11.88
CA LEU A 181 -1.53 -8.47 11.15
C LEU A 181 -0.63 -9.56 11.77
N VAL A 182 0.27 -10.11 10.97
CA VAL A 182 1.26 -11.08 11.42
C VAL A 182 2.64 -10.42 11.42
N ASP A 183 3.41 -10.66 12.48
CA ASP A 183 4.79 -10.20 12.58
C ASP A 183 5.73 -11.40 12.43
N TYR A 184 6.31 -11.54 11.25
CA TYR A 184 7.26 -12.61 10.92
C TYR A 184 8.71 -12.24 11.28
N SER A 185 8.97 -11.04 11.80
CA SER A 185 10.33 -10.59 12.10
C SER A 185 11.01 -11.36 13.24
N GLN A 186 10.23 -12.06 14.06
CA GLN A 186 10.71 -12.76 15.23
C GLN A 186 11.03 -14.26 14.97
N ASP A 187 10.48 -14.83 13.90
CA ASP A 187 10.39 -16.30 13.79
C ASP A 187 11.36 -16.90 12.74
N LYS A 188 12.05 -16.10 11.94
CA LYS A 188 12.91 -16.62 10.87
C LYS A 188 14.24 -15.87 10.76
N GLU A 189 15.33 -16.59 10.93
CA GLU A 189 16.61 -16.21 10.32
C GLU A 189 16.48 -16.46 8.80
N TRP A 190 16.45 -15.38 8.03
CA TRP A 190 16.33 -15.48 6.58
C TRP A 190 17.66 -15.91 5.98
N ASP A 191 17.62 -16.98 5.20
CA ASP A 191 18.75 -17.35 4.35
C ASP A 191 18.92 -16.30 3.23
N SER A 192 20.12 -15.74 3.11
CA SER A 192 20.48 -14.75 2.09
C SER A 192 20.22 -15.18 0.63
N THR A 193 19.96 -16.48 0.39
CA THR A 193 19.61 -17.01 -0.93
C THR A 193 18.16 -16.72 -1.34
N GLN A 194 17.29 -16.37 -0.41
CA GLN A 194 15.86 -16.16 -0.63
C GLN A 194 15.46 -14.68 -0.70
N ILE A 195 16.38 -13.79 -0.33
CA ILE A 195 16.16 -12.35 -0.27
C ILE A 195 17.15 -11.66 -1.20
N SER A 196 16.66 -10.83 -2.11
CA SER A 196 17.45 -9.81 -2.77
C SER A 196 17.23 -8.50 -2.04
N ALA A 197 18.17 -8.08 -1.21
CA ALA A 197 18.08 -6.85 -0.44
C ALA A 197 19.18 -5.88 -0.85
N GLN A 198 18.81 -4.66 -1.15
CA GLN A 198 19.71 -3.52 -1.16
C GLN A 198 19.34 -2.65 0.04
N ILE A 199 20.20 -2.71 1.07
CA ILE A 199 19.99 -1.97 2.32
C ILE A 199 20.95 -0.80 2.30
N SER A 200 20.41 0.41 2.35
CA SER A 200 21.16 1.63 2.55
C SER A 200 20.79 2.22 3.89
N LYS A 201 21.75 2.32 4.79
CA LYS A 201 21.59 3.00 6.07
C LYS A 201 22.56 4.16 6.15
N ASN A 202 22.02 5.35 6.33
CA ASN A 202 22.81 6.54 6.63
C ASN A 202 22.53 6.96 8.08
N ASP A 203 23.50 6.78 8.96
CA ASP A 203 23.33 7.11 10.39
C ASP A 203 23.26 8.62 10.67
N PHE A 204 23.68 9.45 9.72
CA PHE A 204 23.64 10.91 9.82
C PHE A 204 23.00 11.56 8.60
N PRO A 205 21.67 11.37 8.38
CA PRO A 205 20.94 12.16 7.39
C PRO A 205 20.89 13.62 7.79
N THR A 206 20.35 14.48 6.95
CA THR A 206 19.98 15.83 7.36
C THR A 206 19.09 15.74 8.60
N ASN A 207 19.57 16.29 9.70
CA ASN A 207 18.92 16.25 11.03
C ASN A 207 18.67 17.62 11.64
N HIS A 208 19.06 18.66 10.92
CA HIS A 208 18.78 20.06 11.23
C HIS A 208 18.35 20.78 9.94
N VAL A 209 17.22 21.46 9.95
CA VAL A 209 16.79 22.35 8.86
C VAL A 209 16.60 23.75 9.39
N ILE A 210 17.24 24.71 8.70
CA ILE A 210 17.05 26.14 8.94
C ILE A 210 16.05 26.63 7.89
N CYS A 211 14.85 26.95 8.34
CA CYS A 211 13.78 27.48 7.49
C CYS A 211 13.86 29.01 7.46
N LEU A 212 13.97 29.56 6.27
CA LEU A 212 14.17 30.99 6.02
C LEU A 212 12.91 31.54 5.33
N GLY A 213 12.19 32.40 6.04
CA GLY A 213 10.97 33.06 5.53
C GLY A 213 11.24 34.46 4.99
N LYS A 214 10.17 35.28 4.96
CA LYS A 214 10.22 36.67 4.52
C LYS A 214 11.09 37.55 5.42
N GLY A 215 11.66 38.59 4.85
CA GLY A 215 12.53 39.55 5.49
C GLY A 215 13.95 39.53 4.97
N GLU A 216 14.77 40.44 5.43
CA GLU A 216 16.17 40.55 5.02
C GLU A 216 17.09 40.67 6.24
N LEU A 217 18.25 40.07 6.14
CA LEU A 217 19.29 40.11 7.16
C LEU A 217 18.76 39.73 8.55
N LYS A 218 18.92 40.59 9.56
CA LYS A 218 18.49 40.35 10.94
C LYS A 218 16.97 40.33 11.12
N ASP A 219 16.23 40.89 10.21
CA ASP A 219 14.77 41.00 10.26
C ASP A 219 14.11 39.84 9.48
N ARG A 220 14.92 38.94 8.97
CA ARG A 220 14.44 37.74 8.30
C ARG A 220 13.85 36.75 9.30
N LYS A 221 12.69 36.18 8.97
CA LYS A 221 12.08 35.12 9.76
C LYS A 221 12.90 33.84 9.62
N VAL A 222 13.35 33.28 10.74
CA VAL A 222 14.18 32.05 10.77
C VAL A 222 13.61 31.09 11.80
N ILE A 223 13.42 29.83 11.40
CA ILE A 223 12.99 28.74 12.26
C ILE A 223 13.99 27.60 12.15
N HIS A 224 14.39 27.04 13.30
CA HIS A 224 15.24 25.86 13.37
C HIS A 224 14.41 24.64 13.75
N LEU A 225 14.54 23.56 12.98
CA LEU A 225 13.91 22.28 13.23
C LEU A 225 14.98 21.19 13.28
N TYR A 226 14.82 20.28 14.23
CA TYR A 226 15.78 19.21 14.50
C TYR A 226 15.06 17.86 14.55
N MET A 227 15.73 16.84 14.07
CA MET A 227 15.26 15.46 14.13
C MET A 227 16.08 14.65 15.12
N ASP A 228 15.45 13.79 15.90
CA ASP A 228 16.14 12.86 16.78
C ASP A 228 16.43 11.51 16.11
N ALA A 229 17.12 10.62 16.81
CA ALA A 229 17.47 9.28 16.33
C ALA A 229 16.26 8.38 16.01
N LYS A 230 15.06 8.78 16.43
CA LYS A 230 13.80 8.05 16.19
C LYS A 230 12.96 8.66 15.08
N GLY A 231 13.48 9.66 14.37
CA GLY A 231 12.75 10.36 13.33
C GLY A 231 11.75 11.41 13.85
N LYS A 232 11.78 11.75 15.15
CA LYS A 232 10.87 12.76 15.70
C LYS A 232 11.43 14.16 15.49
N VAL A 233 10.64 15.01 14.81
CA VAL A 233 10.98 16.42 14.59
C VAL A 233 10.54 17.31 15.75
N SER A 234 11.43 18.19 16.20
CA SER A 234 11.18 19.17 17.26
C SER A 234 12.01 20.45 17.07
N LYS A 235 11.79 21.46 17.91
CA LYS A 235 12.62 22.69 17.98
C LYS A 235 13.84 22.55 18.91
N THR A 236 14.08 21.36 19.46
CA THR A 236 15.20 21.09 20.36
C THR A 236 16.29 20.33 19.64
N GLN A 237 17.49 20.87 19.63
CA GLN A 237 18.66 20.25 19.02
C GLN A 237 19.06 18.98 19.77
N THR A 238 19.28 17.89 19.01
CA THR A 238 19.64 16.57 19.54
C THR A 238 21.04 16.13 19.11
N TYR A 239 21.51 16.60 17.96
CA TYR A 239 22.84 16.30 17.42
C TYR A 239 23.73 17.54 17.43
N PHE A 240 25.02 17.34 17.67
CA PHE A 240 26.00 18.41 17.83
C PHE A 240 27.31 18.07 17.09
N GLY A 241 28.03 19.09 16.66
CA GLY A 241 29.35 18.94 16.07
C GLY A 241 29.31 18.11 14.79
N ILE A 242 30.13 17.07 14.71
CA ILE A 242 30.22 16.23 13.49
C ILE A 242 28.98 15.39 13.20
N GLN A 243 28.08 15.25 14.17
CA GLN A 243 26.82 14.51 14.00
C GLN A 243 25.69 15.38 13.46
N GLU A 244 25.85 16.70 13.52
CA GLU A 244 24.88 17.63 12.99
C GLU A 244 25.08 17.80 11.47
N VAL A 245 24.02 17.50 10.71
CA VAL A 245 23.96 17.69 9.26
C VAL A 245 22.83 18.67 8.96
N THR A 246 23.21 19.88 8.53
CA THR A 246 22.28 20.98 8.37
C THR A 246 21.94 21.21 6.90
N ALA A 247 20.66 21.42 6.61
CA ALA A 247 20.15 21.93 5.33
C ALA A 247 19.38 23.24 5.55
N THR A 248 19.14 23.97 4.47
CA THR A 248 18.34 25.19 4.49
C THR A 248 17.11 25.03 3.60
N TYR A 249 15.96 25.49 4.10
CA TYR A 249 14.75 25.70 3.31
C TYR A 249 14.50 27.19 3.18
N ASP A 250 14.47 27.69 1.96
CA ASP A 250 14.29 29.12 1.68
C ASP A 250 12.97 29.37 0.97
N ASN A 251 12.07 30.13 1.62
CA ASN A 251 10.85 30.65 1.03
C ASN A 251 10.66 32.12 1.42
N ALA A 252 11.38 33.00 0.72
CA ALA A 252 11.37 34.44 0.96
C ALA A 252 9.98 35.11 0.84
N ASN A 253 8.98 34.43 0.32
CA ASN A 253 7.64 34.95 0.11
C ASN A 253 6.68 34.68 1.27
N THR A 254 7.00 33.71 2.15
CA THR A 254 6.08 33.35 3.25
C THR A 254 6.35 34.09 4.55
N GLU A 255 5.27 34.60 5.16
CA GLU A 255 5.25 35.18 6.49
C GLU A 255 4.76 34.17 7.55
N SER A 256 4.20 33.03 7.10
CA SER A 256 3.61 32.04 7.98
C SER A 256 4.69 31.14 8.62
N GLU A 257 4.75 31.14 9.94
CA GLU A 257 5.61 30.22 10.70
C GLU A 257 5.18 28.77 10.54
N ASP A 258 3.86 28.54 10.53
CA ASP A 258 3.29 27.20 10.39
C ASP A 258 3.66 26.57 9.05
N GLU A 259 3.63 27.36 7.97
CA GLU A 259 4.04 26.88 6.64
C GLU A 259 5.53 26.56 6.58
N LEU A 260 6.38 27.42 7.17
CA LEU A 260 7.83 27.18 7.25
C LEU A 260 8.13 25.93 8.08
N GLU A 261 7.45 25.78 9.23
CA GLU A 261 7.61 24.62 10.11
C GLU A 261 7.15 23.34 9.43
N GLN A 262 6.01 23.38 8.73
CA GLN A 262 5.51 22.22 7.99
C GLN A 262 6.51 21.78 6.91
N LYS A 263 7.01 22.70 6.10
CA LYS A 263 7.97 22.38 5.01
C LYS A 263 9.31 21.92 5.53
N GLY A 264 9.81 22.50 6.60
CA GLY A 264 11.04 22.03 7.25
C GLY A 264 10.89 20.65 7.87
N ARG A 265 9.71 20.34 8.41
CA ARG A 265 9.36 19.01 8.92
C ARG A 265 9.33 17.98 7.79
N GLU A 266 8.63 18.26 6.69
CA GLU A 266 8.59 17.42 5.50
C GLU A 266 10.01 17.11 5.00
N MET A 267 10.88 18.11 4.89
CA MET A 267 12.29 17.91 4.49
C MET A 267 13.06 16.97 5.40
N LEU A 268 12.86 17.08 6.73
CA LEU A 268 13.54 16.21 7.69
C LEU A 268 13.00 14.78 7.63
N GLU A 269 11.69 14.62 7.49
CA GLU A 269 11.02 13.32 7.36
C GLU A 269 11.45 12.62 6.06
N ASP A 270 11.50 13.33 4.94
CA ASP A 270 11.99 12.82 3.65
C ASP A 270 13.48 12.39 3.75
N ALA A 271 14.32 13.21 4.40
CA ALA A 271 15.73 12.89 4.59
C ALA A 271 15.92 11.64 5.47
N TYR A 272 15.08 11.49 6.50
CA TYR A 272 15.10 10.32 7.38
C TYR A 272 14.62 9.07 6.65
N ALA A 273 13.55 9.16 5.89
CA ALA A 273 13.03 8.07 5.07
C ALA A 273 14.09 7.62 4.04
N ALA A 274 14.69 8.56 3.31
CA ALA A 274 15.76 8.28 2.35
C ALA A 274 17.02 7.64 2.98
N ALA A 275 17.35 8.04 4.20
CA ALA A 275 18.49 7.51 4.94
C ALA A 275 18.31 6.05 5.40
N ASN A 276 17.07 5.67 5.60
CA ASN A 276 16.67 4.32 6.00
C ASN A 276 15.97 3.57 4.86
N ALA A 277 16.18 4.04 3.62
CA ALA A 277 15.58 3.41 2.45
C ALA A 277 16.11 1.98 2.29
N MET A 278 15.17 1.06 2.20
CA MET A 278 15.45 -0.34 1.97
C MET A 278 14.67 -0.79 0.75
N ASP A 279 15.37 -1.28 -0.26
CA ASP A 279 14.76 -2.03 -1.35
C ASP A 279 14.98 -3.51 -1.05
N VAL A 280 13.96 -4.15 -0.51
CA VAL A 280 13.99 -5.58 -0.21
C VAL A 280 12.94 -6.26 -1.03
N LYS A 281 13.39 -7.15 -1.91
CA LYS A 281 12.55 -7.98 -2.75
C LYS A 281 12.57 -9.40 -2.23
N PHE A 282 11.43 -9.85 -1.77
CA PHE A 282 11.23 -11.25 -1.39
C PHE A 282 10.75 -12.03 -2.61
N LYS A 283 11.60 -12.93 -3.09
CA LYS A 283 11.22 -13.91 -4.11
C LYS A 283 10.81 -15.17 -3.42
N ASN A 284 9.55 -15.28 -2.98
CA ASN A 284 9.04 -16.56 -2.49
C ASN A 284 7.52 -16.65 -2.52
N ASN A 285 7.06 -17.89 -2.71
CA ASN A 285 5.68 -18.33 -2.65
C ASN A 285 5.08 -18.35 -1.23
N GLU A 286 5.61 -17.59 -0.29
CA GLU A 286 5.10 -17.58 1.08
C GLU A 286 3.87 -16.68 1.21
N ASP A 287 3.01 -17.03 2.16
CA ASP A 287 1.69 -16.43 2.36
C ASP A 287 1.78 -15.07 3.10
N TYR A 288 2.65 -14.16 2.60
CA TYR A 288 2.72 -12.81 3.12
C TYR A 288 1.65 -11.93 2.49
N ASP A 289 1.03 -11.11 3.33
CA ASP A 289 0.03 -10.14 2.90
C ASP A 289 0.47 -8.71 3.19
N ILE A 290 -0.12 -7.77 2.46
CA ILE A 290 0.05 -6.35 2.73
C ILE A 290 -0.43 -6.04 4.15
N GLY A 291 0.40 -5.34 4.91
CA GLY A 291 0.18 -5.01 6.32
C GLY A 291 0.91 -5.93 7.30
N ASP A 292 1.41 -7.09 6.86
CA ASP A 292 2.27 -7.92 7.70
C ASP A 292 3.65 -7.30 7.86
N TYR A 293 4.30 -7.61 8.97
CA TYR A 293 5.67 -7.20 9.22
C TYR A 293 6.62 -8.33 8.90
N VAL A 294 7.66 -8.03 8.17
CA VAL A 294 8.79 -8.91 7.92
C VAL A 294 10.05 -8.28 8.50
N GLY A 295 11.00 -9.10 8.86
CA GLY A 295 12.26 -8.62 9.40
C GLY A 295 13.38 -9.57 9.09
N THR A 296 14.60 -9.05 9.08
CA THR A 296 15.82 -9.85 8.96
C THR A 296 16.94 -9.20 9.72
N ARG A 297 17.93 -9.98 10.06
CA ARG A 297 19.22 -9.50 10.53
C ARG A 297 20.26 -9.87 9.49
N GLU A 298 20.91 -8.86 8.92
CA GLU A 298 22.03 -9.10 8.01
C GLU A 298 23.25 -9.60 8.83
N TYR A 299 23.83 -10.72 8.39
CA TYR A 299 24.81 -11.46 9.17
C TYR A 299 26.14 -10.70 9.36
N TYR A 300 26.64 -10.00 8.32
CA TYR A 300 27.94 -9.34 8.36
C TYR A 300 27.90 -7.97 9.06
N THR A 301 26.88 -7.20 8.82
CA THR A 301 26.72 -5.83 9.36
C THR A 301 25.93 -5.80 10.66
N GLY A 302 25.16 -6.87 10.95
CA GLY A 302 24.26 -6.95 12.09
C GLY A 302 23.07 -6.01 12.02
N ILE A 303 22.83 -5.38 10.87
CA ILE A 303 21.68 -4.49 10.67
C ILE A 303 20.39 -5.31 10.80
N GLN A 304 19.54 -4.88 11.72
CA GLN A 304 18.18 -5.44 11.87
C GLN A 304 17.18 -4.60 11.12
N ILE A 305 16.32 -5.29 10.39
CA ILE A 305 15.23 -4.70 9.61
C ILE A 305 13.93 -5.27 10.15
N ARG A 306 12.92 -4.42 10.35
CA ARG A 306 11.55 -4.81 10.63
C ARG A 306 10.63 -3.80 9.96
N GLU A 307 10.06 -4.20 8.82
CA GLU A 307 9.25 -3.31 7.98
C GLU A 307 7.93 -3.96 7.58
N GLU A 308 6.94 -3.12 7.30
CA GLU A 308 5.64 -3.52 6.80
C GLU A 308 5.72 -3.86 5.31
N ILE A 309 5.05 -4.91 4.88
CA ILE A 309 4.80 -5.18 3.47
C ILE A 309 3.75 -4.19 2.99
N THR A 310 4.14 -3.34 2.05
CA THR A 310 3.30 -2.24 1.55
C THR A 310 2.78 -2.47 0.14
N LYS A 311 3.45 -3.32 -0.66
CA LYS A 311 3.06 -3.61 -2.05
C LYS A 311 3.32 -5.06 -2.39
N LYS A 312 2.45 -5.64 -3.21
CA LYS A 312 2.57 -6.99 -3.76
C LYS A 312 2.43 -6.95 -5.27
N ILE A 313 3.37 -7.58 -5.98
CA ILE A 313 3.36 -7.68 -7.43
C ILE A 313 3.29 -9.17 -7.78
N VAL A 314 2.34 -9.53 -8.61
CA VAL A 314 2.10 -10.91 -9.04
C VAL A 314 2.24 -10.97 -10.55
N LYS A 315 3.18 -11.79 -11.02
CA LYS A 315 3.38 -12.04 -12.45
C LYS A 315 3.17 -13.50 -12.75
N VAL A 316 2.37 -13.75 -13.76
CA VAL A 316 2.13 -15.09 -14.31
C VAL A 316 2.55 -15.09 -15.76
N ASN A 317 3.39 -16.02 -16.14
CA ASN A 317 3.81 -16.22 -17.52
C ASN A 317 4.10 -17.71 -17.78
N SER A 318 4.64 -18.05 -18.96
CA SER A 318 5.00 -19.41 -19.35
C SER A 318 5.98 -20.11 -18.39
N ASN A 319 6.77 -19.36 -17.60
CA ASN A 319 7.72 -19.89 -16.61
C ASN A 319 7.07 -20.15 -15.23
N GLY A 320 5.79 -19.78 -15.06
CA GLY A 320 5.05 -19.96 -13.82
C GLY A 320 4.67 -18.65 -13.14
N ILE A 321 4.48 -18.71 -11.82
CA ILE A 321 4.04 -17.57 -11.01
C ILE A 321 5.23 -17.03 -10.23
N SER A 322 5.40 -15.73 -10.29
CA SER A 322 6.36 -14.97 -9.48
C SER A 322 5.60 -13.98 -8.62
N ILE A 323 5.93 -13.93 -7.33
CA ILE A 323 5.39 -12.96 -6.37
C ILE A 323 6.56 -12.18 -5.82
N GLU A 324 6.42 -10.88 -5.87
CA GLU A 324 7.35 -9.92 -5.27
C GLU A 324 6.59 -9.11 -4.24
N CYS A 325 7.11 -9.03 -3.01
CA CYS A 325 6.61 -8.15 -1.97
C CYS A 325 7.60 -7.03 -1.74
N GLN A 326 7.11 -5.80 -1.71
CA GLN A 326 7.91 -4.62 -1.38
C GLN A 326 7.56 -4.15 0.03
N ILE A 327 8.57 -3.67 0.75
CA ILE A 327 8.46 -3.24 2.15
C ILE A 327 8.81 -1.76 2.31
N GLY A 328 8.38 -1.19 3.42
CA GLY A 328 8.67 0.19 3.80
C GLY A 328 7.81 1.24 3.08
N GLU A 329 8.04 2.50 3.43
CA GLU A 329 7.35 3.67 2.83
C GLU A 329 7.98 4.13 1.53
#